data_c5a30d906a51e19c8e7d1be0b871662c
#
_entry.id   c5a30d906a51e19c8e7d1be0b871662c
#
_cell.length_a   1.000
_cell.length_b   1.000
_cell.length_c   1.000
_cell.angle_alpha   90.00
_cell.angle_beta   90.00
_cell.angle_gamma   90.00
#
_symmetry.space_group_name_H-M   'P 1'
#
loop_
_entity.id
_entity.type
_entity.pdbx_description
1 polymer ?
#
loop_
_entity_poly.entity_id
_entity_poly.type
_entity_poly.pdbx_seq_one_letter_code
_entity_poly.pdbx_strand_id
1 'polypeptide(L)'
;MLLELSEASKIYQQRTGREQHDIVALENLNLAIAEKPATITAIAGESGSGKTTLANLVLGFIKPTSGRIIYQGQDLETASTKQIKDYRRQVQAIFQDPFGVYNPFYRIQHVFNLVIKNFELSNGKEHASDLVESALNMVGLQGQDVLRKYPHQLSGGQRQRIMMARAYLIQPKLIVADEPVSMVDASLRASILDLMLRLKEENGISFLYITHDLSTAYQIGDQIYILYQGSVAEKGLATKIIERPQHPYVKLLIDSVPIPDPSIKWKGEIELPAEEEMRNSETKGCRFYPRCAVRVDQCLSAQPDLINVDSNHQVACFEIDK
;
A
#
# COMPACT_ATOMS: atom_id res chain seq x y z
N MET A 1 -7.13 -6.06 -17.38
CA MET A 1 -6.56 -5.49 -16.14
C MET A 1 -7.54 -5.68 -15.00
N LEU A 2 -7.05 -5.99 -13.78
CA LEU A 2 -7.87 -6.03 -12.57
C LEU A 2 -8.15 -4.61 -12.09
N LEU A 3 -7.08 -3.83 -11.88
CA LEU A 3 -7.14 -2.43 -11.46
C LEU A 3 -6.18 -1.60 -12.30
N GLU A 4 -6.61 -0.40 -12.68
CA GLU A 4 -5.80 0.59 -13.40
C GLU A 4 -6.09 1.98 -12.86
N LEU A 5 -5.04 2.70 -12.48
CA LEU A 5 -5.06 4.12 -12.24
C LEU A 5 -4.42 4.79 -13.46
N SER A 6 -5.12 5.71 -14.09
CA SER A 6 -4.66 6.46 -15.25
C SER A 6 -4.58 7.94 -14.90
N GLU A 7 -3.35 8.47 -14.86
CA GLU A 7 -3.04 9.87 -14.53
C GLU A 7 -3.74 10.37 -13.25
N ALA A 8 -3.90 9.47 -12.28
CA ALA A 8 -4.66 9.76 -11.07
C ALA A 8 -3.93 10.75 -10.18
N SER A 9 -4.57 11.88 -9.90
CA SER A 9 -4.03 12.92 -9.02
C SER A 9 -4.98 13.17 -7.85
N LYS A 10 -4.41 13.53 -6.69
CA LYS A 10 -5.17 13.96 -5.52
C LYS A 10 -4.55 15.19 -4.90
N ILE A 11 -5.32 16.26 -4.88
CA ILE A 11 -4.98 17.54 -4.28
C ILE A 11 -5.94 17.79 -3.11
N TYR A 12 -5.39 18.09 -1.95
CA TYR A 12 -6.15 18.52 -0.79
C TYR A 12 -6.03 20.03 -0.62
N GLN A 13 -7.14 20.68 -0.33
CA GLN A 13 -7.18 22.11 -0.03
C GLN A 13 -7.12 22.31 1.48
N GLN A 14 -6.06 22.94 1.95
CA GLN A 14 -5.89 23.29 3.35
C GLN A 14 -6.09 24.79 3.52
N ARG A 15 -6.94 25.18 4.46
CA ARG A 15 -7.11 26.58 4.87
C ARG A 15 -6.34 26.85 6.14
N THR A 16 -5.38 27.76 6.08
CA THR A 16 -4.66 28.27 7.25
C THR A 16 -5.01 29.76 7.41
N GLY A 17 -5.99 30.05 8.25
CA GLY A 17 -6.53 31.40 8.39
C GLY A 17 -7.28 31.87 7.13
N ARG A 18 -6.79 32.93 6.47
CA ARG A 18 -7.35 33.47 5.22
C ARG A 18 -6.70 32.92 3.96
N GLU A 19 -5.59 32.22 4.09
CA GLU A 19 -4.86 31.66 2.95
C GLU A 19 -5.30 30.23 2.68
N GLN A 20 -5.41 29.90 1.40
CA GLN A 20 -5.72 28.57 0.91
C GLN A 20 -4.47 28.02 0.22
N HIS A 21 -4.00 26.89 0.68
CA HIS A 21 -2.85 26.18 0.11
C HIS A 21 -3.32 24.83 -0.45
N ASP A 22 -2.85 24.50 -1.63
CA ASP A 22 -3.08 23.20 -2.26
C ASP A 22 -1.94 22.24 -1.90
N ILE A 23 -2.30 21.11 -1.30
CA ILE A 23 -1.35 20.03 -0.98
C ILE A 23 -1.53 18.93 -2.02
N VAL A 24 -0.54 18.78 -2.90
CA VAL A 24 -0.51 17.71 -3.90
C VAL A 24 -0.07 16.42 -3.22
N ALA A 25 -1.03 15.55 -2.90
CA ALA A 25 -0.75 14.27 -2.24
C ALA A 25 -0.37 13.16 -3.23
N LEU A 26 -0.91 13.22 -4.46
CA LEU A 26 -0.54 12.37 -5.58
C LEU A 26 -0.65 13.15 -6.88
N GLU A 27 0.27 12.94 -7.80
CA GLU A 27 0.32 13.62 -9.10
C GLU A 27 0.56 12.61 -10.22
N ASN A 28 -0.38 12.61 -11.19
CA ASN A 28 -0.30 11.85 -12.44
C ASN A 28 0.13 10.38 -12.25
N LEU A 29 -0.38 9.74 -11.19
CA LEU A 29 0.00 8.36 -10.87
C LEU A 29 -0.62 7.39 -11.89
N ASN A 30 0.25 6.60 -12.51
CA ASN A 30 -0.13 5.47 -13.35
C ASN A 30 0.27 4.16 -12.68
N LEU A 31 -0.73 3.33 -12.35
CA LEU A 31 -0.55 2.02 -11.72
C LEU A 31 -1.47 1.01 -12.38
N ALA A 32 -0.95 -0.19 -12.64
CA ALA A 32 -1.72 -1.26 -13.23
C ALA A 32 -1.47 -2.58 -12.49
N ILE A 33 -2.55 -3.26 -12.12
CA ILE A 33 -2.53 -4.62 -11.56
C ILE A 33 -3.22 -5.54 -12.55
N ALA A 34 -2.52 -6.57 -12.99
CA ALA A 34 -3.08 -7.57 -13.90
C ALA A 34 -4.14 -8.42 -13.18
N GLU A 35 -5.09 -8.97 -13.93
CA GLU A 35 -6.07 -9.88 -13.35
C GLU A 35 -5.46 -11.27 -13.09
N LYS A 36 -4.59 -11.71 -13.99
CA LYS A 36 -3.85 -12.98 -13.88
C LYS A 36 -2.46 -12.84 -14.49
N PRO A 37 -1.44 -13.48 -13.90
CA PRO A 37 -1.47 -14.11 -12.58
C PRO A 37 -1.72 -13.10 -11.45
N ALA A 38 -2.12 -13.57 -10.26
CA ALA A 38 -2.20 -12.74 -9.06
C ALA A 38 -0.80 -12.21 -8.68
N THR A 39 -0.71 -10.95 -8.25
CA THR A 39 0.55 -10.28 -7.95
C THR A 39 0.50 -9.53 -6.64
N ILE A 40 1.67 -9.40 -5.99
CA ILE A 40 1.87 -8.46 -4.89
C ILE A 40 2.59 -7.23 -5.46
N THR A 41 1.86 -6.12 -5.59
CA THR A 41 2.42 -4.83 -6.00
C THR A 41 2.73 -4.02 -4.74
N ALA A 42 4.02 -3.84 -4.45
CA ALA A 42 4.47 -3.06 -3.30
C ALA A 42 4.48 -1.57 -3.64
N ILE A 43 4.05 -0.74 -2.67
CA ILE A 43 4.13 0.71 -2.71
C ILE A 43 4.99 1.14 -1.52
N ALA A 44 6.18 1.67 -1.80
CA ALA A 44 7.11 2.07 -0.77
C ALA A 44 7.49 3.57 -0.87
N GLY A 45 8.09 4.11 0.19
CA GLY A 45 8.55 5.50 0.27
C GLY A 45 8.42 6.05 1.68
N GLU A 46 8.97 7.23 1.91
CA GLU A 46 8.95 7.94 3.19
C GLU A 46 7.52 8.29 3.66
N SER A 47 7.38 8.63 4.96
CA SER A 47 6.13 9.16 5.48
C SER A 47 5.72 10.42 4.71
N GLY A 48 4.43 10.55 4.39
CA GLY A 48 3.94 11.69 3.59
C GLY A 48 4.16 11.57 2.08
N SER A 49 4.72 10.46 1.55
CA SER A 49 4.93 10.29 0.10
C SER A 49 3.65 10.03 -0.71
N GLY A 50 2.48 9.89 -0.06
CA GLY A 50 1.19 9.69 -0.74
C GLY A 50 0.63 8.27 -0.68
N LYS A 51 1.31 7.32 -0.03
CA LYS A 51 0.91 5.89 0.04
C LYS A 51 -0.51 5.67 0.58
N THR A 52 -0.83 6.26 1.72
CA THR A 52 -2.17 6.14 2.32
C THR A 52 -3.24 6.84 1.47
N THR A 53 -2.89 7.92 0.77
CA THR A 53 -3.79 8.56 -0.20
C THR A 53 -4.09 7.62 -1.36
N LEU A 54 -3.08 6.92 -1.88
CA LEU A 54 -3.24 5.90 -2.91
C LEU A 54 -4.14 4.75 -2.42
N ALA A 55 -3.91 4.24 -1.19
CA ALA A 55 -4.78 3.23 -0.59
C ALA A 55 -6.24 3.68 -0.56
N ASN A 56 -6.49 4.90 -0.07
CA ASN A 56 -7.84 5.46 0.04
C ASN A 56 -8.52 5.68 -1.32
N LEU A 57 -7.76 6.04 -2.34
CA LEU A 57 -8.26 6.12 -3.72
C LEU A 57 -8.67 4.74 -4.23
N VAL A 58 -7.80 3.75 -4.09
CA VAL A 58 -8.07 2.36 -4.52
C VAL A 58 -9.21 1.74 -3.71
N LEU A 59 -9.35 2.03 -2.44
CA LEU A 59 -10.48 1.56 -1.63
C LEU A 59 -11.81 2.30 -1.91
N GLY A 60 -11.75 3.37 -2.73
CA GLY A 60 -12.92 4.20 -3.02
C GLY A 60 -13.44 4.99 -1.83
N PHE A 61 -12.59 5.27 -0.83
CA PHE A 61 -12.92 6.13 0.32
C PHE A 61 -12.85 7.61 -0.06
N ILE A 62 -11.98 7.95 -1.01
CA ILE A 62 -11.87 9.29 -1.59
C ILE A 62 -11.88 9.19 -3.12
N LYS A 63 -12.26 10.29 -3.79
CA LYS A 63 -12.20 10.40 -5.24
C LYS A 63 -10.90 11.09 -5.67
N PRO A 64 -10.35 10.76 -6.85
CA PRO A 64 -9.26 11.53 -7.43
C PRO A 64 -9.73 12.96 -7.74
N THR A 65 -8.81 13.92 -7.77
CA THR A 65 -9.05 15.29 -8.22
C THR A 65 -9.04 15.35 -9.75
N SER A 66 -8.18 14.55 -10.38
CA SER A 66 -8.13 14.33 -11.84
C SER A 66 -7.64 12.91 -12.13
N GLY A 67 -7.77 12.49 -13.39
CA GLY A 67 -7.47 11.12 -13.81
C GLY A 67 -8.60 10.16 -13.48
N ARG A 68 -8.36 8.84 -13.60
CA ARG A 68 -9.39 7.82 -13.49
C ARG A 68 -8.90 6.62 -12.69
N ILE A 69 -9.88 5.91 -12.08
CA ILE A 69 -9.67 4.61 -11.45
C ILE A 69 -10.59 3.62 -12.14
N ILE A 70 -10.02 2.66 -12.83
CA ILE A 70 -10.73 1.67 -13.64
C ILE A 70 -10.55 0.30 -13.00
N TYR A 71 -11.66 -0.37 -12.71
CA TYR A 71 -11.68 -1.73 -12.18
C TYR A 71 -12.37 -2.66 -13.16
N GLN A 72 -11.65 -3.67 -13.66
CA GLN A 72 -12.14 -4.62 -14.67
C GLN A 72 -12.80 -3.94 -15.88
N GLY A 73 -12.19 -2.84 -16.36
CA GLY A 73 -12.69 -2.04 -17.47
C GLY A 73 -13.81 -1.06 -17.13
N GLN A 74 -14.29 -1.03 -15.89
CA GLN A 74 -15.32 -0.11 -15.42
C GLN A 74 -14.70 1.07 -14.68
N ASP A 75 -14.96 2.30 -15.14
CA ASP A 75 -14.57 3.53 -14.43
C ASP A 75 -15.42 3.68 -13.15
N LEU A 76 -14.74 3.81 -12.01
CA LEU A 76 -15.40 3.90 -10.70
C LEU A 76 -16.14 5.23 -10.50
N GLU A 77 -15.79 6.29 -11.23
CA GLU A 77 -16.47 7.57 -11.13
C GLU A 77 -17.89 7.51 -11.71
N THR A 78 -18.07 6.75 -12.79
CA THR A 78 -19.35 6.58 -13.49
C THR A 78 -20.11 5.32 -13.06
N ALA A 79 -19.54 4.53 -12.15
CA ALA A 79 -20.11 3.27 -11.71
C ALA A 79 -21.42 3.45 -10.93
N SER A 80 -22.40 2.61 -11.23
CA SER A 80 -23.68 2.54 -10.49
C SER A 80 -23.48 2.07 -9.04
N THR A 81 -24.45 2.31 -8.18
CA THR A 81 -24.43 1.85 -6.78
C THR A 81 -24.21 0.33 -6.66
N LYS A 82 -24.79 -0.46 -7.58
CA LYS A 82 -24.59 -1.91 -7.62
C LYS A 82 -23.14 -2.25 -7.96
N GLN A 83 -22.55 -1.64 -8.98
CA GLN A 83 -21.17 -1.85 -9.38
C GLN A 83 -20.19 -1.44 -8.25
N ILE A 84 -20.47 -0.36 -7.51
CA ILE A 84 -19.67 0.03 -6.34
C ILE A 84 -19.81 -1.01 -5.20
N LYS A 85 -20.99 -1.59 -4.98
CA LYS A 85 -21.17 -2.69 -4.00
C LYS A 85 -20.34 -3.91 -4.41
N ASP A 86 -20.37 -4.28 -5.69
CA ASP A 86 -19.61 -5.40 -6.25
C ASP A 86 -18.08 -5.11 -6.16
N TYR A 87 -17.66 -3.88 -6.48
CA TYR A 87 -16.28 -3.44 -6.29
C TYR A 87 -15.82 -3.63 -4.84
N ARG A 88 -16.58 -3.13 -3.87
CA ARG A 88 -16.29 -3.26 -2.43
C ARG A 88 -16.27 -4.70 -1.95
N ARG A 89 -16.97 -5.62 -2.62
CA ARG A 89 -16.89 -7.05 -2.35
C ARG A 89 -15.56 -7.62 -2.85
N GLN A 90 -15.10 -7.19 -4.01
CA GLN A 90 -13.91 -7.74 -4.65
C GLN A 90 -12.60 -7.06 -4.21
N VAL A 91 -12.66 -5.85 -3.66
CA VAL A 91 -11.51 -5.09 -3.15
C VAL A 91 -11.67 -4.87 -1.65
N GLN A 92 -10.80 -5.49 -0.87
CA GLN A 92 -10.85 -5.46 0.59
C GLN A 92 -9.63 -4.76 1.18
N ALA A 93 -9.77 -4.28 2.43
CA ALA A 93 -8.71 -3.58 3.15
C ALA A 93 -8.16 -4.39 4.32
N ILE A 94 -6.85 -4.32 4.51
CA ILE A 94 -6.15 -4.63 5.76
C ILE A 94 -5.51 -3.32 6.22
N PHE A 95 -5.90 -2.82 7.40
CA PHE A 95 -5.45 -1.53 7.93
C PHE A 95 -4.22 -1.69 8.81
N GLN A 96 -3.46 -0.60 8.95
CA GLN A 96 -2.24 -0.53 9.74
C GLN A 96 -2.47 -0.81 11.22
N ASP A 97 -3.51 -0.19 11.82
CA ASP A 97 -3.79 -0.32 13.25
C ASP A 97 -4.85 -1.41 13.52
N PRO A 98 -4.42 -2.61 13.99
CA PRO A 98 -5.36 -3.67 14.35
C PRO A 98 -6.10 -3.40 15.66
N PHE A 99 -5.78 -2.33 16.39
CA PHE A 99 -6.46 -1.96 17.62
C PHE A 99 -7.63 -1.01 17.36
N GLY A 100 -7.45 -0.03 16.46
CA GLY A 100 -8.47 0.96 16.12
C GLY A 100 -9.59 0.45 15.21
N VAL A 101 -9.39 -0.66 14.50
CA VAL A 101 -10.37 -1.20 13.54
C VAL A 101 -11.59 -1.83 14.21
N TYR A 102 -11.42 -2.37 15.42
CA TYR A 102 -12.48 -3.09 16.11
C TYR A 102 -13.17 -2.25 17.16
N ASN A 103 -14.52 -2.24 17.14
CA ASN A 103 -15.26 -1.64 18.23
C ASN A 103 -15.11 -2.51 19.50
N PRO A 104 -14.53 -1.96 20.60
CA PRO A 104 -14.20 -2.72 21.81
C PRO A 104 -15.41 -3.28 22.55
N PHE A 105 -16.62 -2.77 22.28
CA PHE A 105 -17.86 -3.20 22.94
C PHE A 105 -18.48 -4.45 22.30
N TYR A 106 -18.01 -4.89 21.14
CA TYR A 106 -18.50 -6.06 20.46
C TYR A 106 -17.49 -7.19 20.46
N ARG A 107 -17.98 -8.43 20.52
CA ARG A 107 -17.15 -9.63 20.35
C ARG A 107 -16.70 -9.76 18.90
N ILE A 108 -15.61 -10.48 18.67
CA ILE A 108 -15.04 -10.71 17.32
C ILE A 108 -16.07 -11.34 16.36
N GLN A 109 -16.92 -12.24 16.85
CA GLN A 109 -18.00 -12.84 16.05
C GLN A 109 -18.89 -11.80 15.36
N HIS A 110 -19.09 -10.62 15.99
CA HIS A 110 -19.91 -9.55 15.42
C HIS A 110 -19.34 -9.03 14.09
N VAL A 111 -18.01 -8.95 13.99
CA VAL A 111 -17.33 -8.49 12.76
C VAL A 111 -17.66 -9.41 11.60
N PHE A 112 -17.56 -10.73 11.80
CA PHE A 112 -17.87 -11.72 10.77
C PHE A 112 -19.36 -11.72 10.42
N ASN A 113 -20.23 -11.62 11.41
CA ASN A 113 -21.69 -11.55 11.20
C ASN A 113 -22.08 -10.34 10.35
N LEU A 114 -21.44 -9.18 10.55
CA LEU A 114 -21.67 -7.99 9.73
C LEU A 114 -21.25 -8.20 8.27
N VAL A 115 -20.10 -8.83 8.04
CA VAL A 115 -19.62 -9.14 6.69
C VAL A 115 -20.58 -10.09 5.99
N ILE A 116 -20.95 -11.20 6.64
CA ILE A 116 -21.89 -12.19 6.09
C ILE A 116 -23.22 -11.54 5.73
N LYS A 117 -23.76 -10.69 6.63
CA LYS A 117 -25.03 -9.98 6.41
C LYS A 117 -24.93 -8.97 5.25
N ASN A 118 -23.90 -8.13 5.24
CA ASN A 118 -23.79 -7.03 4.27
C ASN A 118 -23.55 -7.53 2.84
N PHE A 119 -22.85 -8.65 2.71
CA PHE A 119 -22.52 -9.25 1.40
C PHE A 119 -23.37 -10.50 1.09
N GLU A 120 -24.34 -10.83 1.93
CA GLU A 120 -25.28 -11.94 1.71
C GLU A 120 -24.55 -13.27 1.41
N LEU A 121 -23.49 -13.57 2.19
CA LEU A 121 -22.60 -14.70 1.90
C LEU A 121 -23.19 -16.06 2.29
N SER A 122 -24.24 -16.10 3.09
CA SER A 122 -24.82 -17.33 3.59
C SER A 122 -26.34 -17.29 3.66
N ASN A 123 -26.96 -18.42 3.32
CA ASN A 123 -28.41 -18.62 3.39
C ASN A 123 -28.88 -19.24 4.72
N GLY A 124 -27.97 -19.50 5.69
CA GLY A 124 -28.30 -20.11 6.96
C GLY A 124 -27.19 -20.02 7.99
N LYS A 125 -27.51 -20.25 9.28
CA LYS A 125 -26.56 -20.11 10.39
C LYS A 125 -25.43 -21.13 10.33
N GLU A 126 -25.70 -22.35 9.94
CA GLU A 126 -24.72 -23.44 9.86
C GLU A 126 -23.68 -23.13 8.80
N HIS A 127 -24.10 -22.82 7.59
CA HIS A 127 -23.21 -22.40 6.49
C HIS A 127 -22.42 -21.13 6.85
N ALA A 128 -23.03 -20.17 7.57
CA ALA A 128 -22.32 -18.99 8.06
C ALA A 128 -21.18 -19.35 9.03
N SER A 129 -21.41 -20.32 9.92
CA SER A 129 -20.40 -20.81 10.86
C SER A 129 -19.24 -21.47 10.13
N ASP A 130 -19.52 -22.31 9.14
CA ASP A 130 -18.50 -23.03 8.35
C ASP A 130 -17.62 -22.05 7.55
N LEU A 131 -18.22 -21.02 6.96
CA LEU A 131 -17.47 -19.99 6.26
C LEU A 131 -16.50 -19.24 7.19
N VAL A 132 -16.97 -18.88 8.39
CA VAL A 132 -16.14 -18.18 9.38
C VAL A 132 -15.02 -19.08 9.88
N GLU A 133 -15.30 -20.35 10.18
CA GLU A 133 -14.30 -21.31 10.64
C GLU A 133 -13.24 -21.55 9.56
N SER A 134 -13.66 -21.73 8.30
CA SER A 134 -12.75 -21.85 7.18
C SER A 134 -11.83 -20.62 7.02
N ALA A 135 -12.38 -19.40 7.15
CA ALA A 135 -11.60 -18.19 7.05
C ALA A 135 -10.60 -18.03 8.22
N LEU A 136 -10.98 -18.44 9.43
CA LEU A 136 -10.10 -18.42 10.59
C LEU A 136 -8.99 -19.48 10.48
N ASN A 137 -9.32 -20.68 10.02
CA ASN A 137 -8.35 -21.75 9.81
C ASN A 137 -7.30 -21.37 8.76
N MET A 138 -7.71 -20.67 7.70
CA MET A 138 -6.78 -20.16 6.67
C MET A 138 -5.69 -19.26 7.28
N VAL A 139 -6.01 -18.48 8.29
CA VAL A 139 -5.05 -17.59 8.98
C VAL A 139 -4.42 -18.24 10.23
N GLY A 140 -4.63 -19.55 10.44
CA GLY A 140 -4.08 -20.30 11.58
C GLY A 140 -4.70 -19.96 12.93
N LEU A 141 -5.99 -19.62 12.94
CA LEU A 141 -6.79 -19.37 14.15
C LEU A 141 -7.94 -20.37 14.25
N GLN A 142 -8.30 -20.76 15.49
CA GLN A 142 -9.50 -21.57 15.75
C GLN A 142 -10.64 -20.66 16.23
N GLY A 143 -11.84 -20.83 15.66
CA GLY A 143 -12.98 -19.98 15.96
C GLY A 143 -13.37 -20.02 17.43
N GLN A 144 -13.34 -21.22 18.07
CA GLN A 144 -13.63 -21.38 19.50
C GLN A 144 -12.76 -20.51 20.41
N ASP A 145 -11.50 -20.22 19.98
CA ASP A 145 -10.55 -19.48 20.79
C ASP A 145 -10.69 -17.96 20.67
N VAL A 146 -11.29 -17.47 19.58
CA VAL A 146 -11.28 -16.03 19.25
C VAL A 146 -12.67 -15.41 19.12
N LEU A 147 -13.68 -16.12 18.59
CA LEU A 147 -14.98 -15.52 18.24
C LEU A 147 -15.76 -14.95 19.44
N ARG A 148 -15.65 -15.59 20.62
CA ARG A 148 -16.34 -15.15 21.84
C ARG A 148 -15.58 -14.06 22.60
N LYS A 149 -14.32 -13.79 22.25
CA LYS A 149 -13.49 -12.76 22.89
C LYS A 149 -13.83 -11.37 22.39
N TYR A 150 -13.52 -10.39 23.23
CA TYR A 150 -13.51 -8.98 22.86
C TYR A 150 -12.14 -8.61 22.29
N PRO A 151 -12.03 -7.55 21.48
CA PRO A 151 -10.75 -7.14 20.89
C PRO A 151 -9.62 -6.99 21.90
N HIS A 152 -9.86 -6.40 23.08
CA HIS A 152 -8.85 -6.19 24.11
C HIS A 152 -8.33 -7.50 24.76
N GLN A 153 -9.00 -8.64 24.56
CA GLN A 153 -8.58 -9.95 25.06
C GLN A 153 -7.67 -10.72 24.07
N LEU A 154 -7.32 -10.10 22.97
CA LEU A 154 -6.53 -10.69 21.90
C LEU A 154 -5.16 -9.99 21.74
N SER A 155 -4.14 -10.74 21.38
CA SER A 155 -2.83 -10.17 21.01
C SER A 155 -2.93 -9.37 19.71
N GLY A 156 -1.94 -8.48 19.47
CA GLY A 156 -1.84 -7.71 18.21
C GLY A 156 -1.84 -8.63 16.98
N GLY A 157 -1.06 -9.70 17.01
CA GLY A 157 -1.00 -10.68 15.91
C GLY A 157 -2.29 -11.46 15.70
N GLN A 158 -3.04 -11.79 16.78
CA GLN A 158 -4.36 -12.40 16.63
C GLN A 158 -5.35 -11.44 15.97
N ARG A 159 -5.36 -10.16 16.36
CA ARG A 159 -6.22 -9.14 15.73
C ARG A 159 -5.88 -8.94 14.27
N GLN A 160 -4.57 -8.91 13.92
CA GLN A 160 -4.11 -8.78 12.54
C GLN A 160 -4.58 -9.96 11.70
N ARG A 161 -4.41 -11.19 12.18
CA ARG A 161 -4.89 -12.40 11.50
C ARG A 161 -6.42 -12.43 11.36
N ILE A 162 -7.16 -11.95 12.37
CA ILE A 162 -8.63 -11.82 12.29
C ILE A 162 -9.01 -10.81 11.21
N MET A 163 -8.27 -9.70 11.05
CA MET A 163 -8.50 -8.73 9.98
C MET A 163 -8.27 -9.37 8.59
N MET A 164 -7.23 -10.20 8.45
CA MET A 164 -6.99 -10.97 7.23
C MET A 164 -8.10 -12.00 6.98
N ALA A 165 -8.52 -12.74 8.01
CA ALA A 165 -9.63 -13.70 7.91
C ALA A 165 -10.93 -13.01 7.47
N ARG A 166 -11.21 -11.82 8.02
CA ARG A 166 -12.37 -11.00 7.61
C ARG A 166 -12.28 -10.60 6.14
N ALA A 167 -11.13 -10.17 5.68
CA ALA A 167 -10.94 -9.81 4.28
C ALA A 167 -11.07 -11.04 3.36
N TYR A 168 -10.48 -12.16 3.76
CA TYR A 168 -10.51 -13.42 3.01
C TYR A 168 -11.90 -14.05 2.95
N LEU A 169 -12.74 -13.91 4.01
CA LEU A 169 -14.10 -14.47 4.07
C LEU A 169 -14.94 -14.17 2.83
N ILE A 170 -14.71 -13.02 2.19
CA ILE A 170 -15.44 -12.56 1.01
C ILE A 170 -14.84 -13.14 -0.29
N GLN A 171 -13.66 -13.76 -0.21
CA GLN A 171 -12.85 -14.21 -1.36
C GLN A 171 -12.63 -13.07 -2.38
N PRO A 172 -11.94 -12.00 -1.98
CA PRO A 172 -11.72 -10.84 -2.82
C PRO A 172 -10.74 -11.17 -3.95
N LYS A 173 -10.72 -10.34 -5.01
CA LYS A 173 -9.69 -10.38 -6.04
C LYS A 173 -8.46 -9.53 -5.70
N LEU A 174 -8.65 -8.48 -4.90
CA LEU A 174 -7.60 -7.56 -4.50
C LEU A 174 -7.71 -7.23 -3.00
N ILE A 175 -6.60 -7.28 -2.29
CA ILE A 175 -6.48 -6.77 -0.94
C ILE A 175 -5.51 -5.59 -0.93
N VAL A 176 -5.98 -4.44 -0.45
CA VAL A 176 -5.14 -3.27 -0.13
C VAL A 176 -4.67 -3.44 1.30
N ALA A 177 -3.40 -3.73 1.49
CA ALA A 177 -2.78 -3.95 2.79
C ALA A 177 -1.90 -2.74 3.15
N ASP A 178 -2.41 -1.87 4.02
CA ASP A 178 -1.70 -0.67 4.47
C ASP A 178 -0.90 -1.00 5.73
N GLU A 179 0.42 -1.10 5.57
CA GLU A 179 1.39 -1.45 6.62
C GLU A 179 0.98 -2.64 7.50
N PRO A 180 0.59 -3.79 6.93
CA PRO A 180 -0.05 -4.87 7.69
C PRO A 180 0.87 -5.55 8.72
N VAL A 181 2.17 -5.24 8.70
CA VAL A 181 3.17 -5.87 9.59
C VAL A 181 3.94 -4.86 10.46
N SER A 182 3.58 -3.56 10.42
CA SER A 182 4.31 -2.51 11.15
C SER A 182 4.15 -2.59 12.67
N MET A 183 2.99 -3.07 13.15
CA MET A 183 2.65 -3.13 14.58
C MET A 183 2.74 -4.53 15.20
N VAL A 184 3.48 -5.44 14.55
CA VAL A 184 3.68 -6.81 15.04
C VAL A 184 5.17 -7.12 15.21
N ASP A 185 5.48 -8.04 16.14
CA ASP A 185 6.85 -8.49 16.36
C ASP A 185 7.43 -9.25 15.15
N ALA A 186 8.76 -9.41 15.13
CA ALA A 186 9.47 -9.98 13.98
C ALA A 186 9.02 -11.39 13.61
N SER A 187 8.68 -12.24 14.60
CA SER A 187 8.24 -13.61 14.35
C SER A 187 6.86 -13.68 13.72
N LEU A 188 5.95 -12.83 14.19
CA LEU A 188 4.61 -12.69 13.61
C LEU A 188 4.65 -12.02 12.24
N ARG A 189 5.57 -11.07 12.01
CA ARG A 189 5.78 -10.41 10.71
C ARG A 189 6.02 -11.44 9.61
N ALA A 190 7.00 -12.34 9.80
CA ALA A 190 7.30 -13.39 8.83
C ALA A 190 6.06 -14.28 8.54
N SER A 191 5.32 -14.66 9.59
CA SER A 191 4.11 -15.47 9.45
C SER A 191 2.98 -14.77 8.68
N ILE A 192 2.83 -13.43 8.82
CA ILE A 192 1.83 -12.66 8.07
C ILE A 192 2.24 -12.51 6.61
N LEU A 193 3.52 -12.29 6.33
CA LEU A 193 4.03 -12.21 4.96
C LEU A 193 3.87 -13.55 4.23
N ASP A 194 4.18 -14.67 4.89
CA ASP A 194 3.96 -16.03 4.37
C ASP A 194 2.47 -16.29 4.07
N LEU A 195 1.58 -15.85 4.96
CA LEU A 195 0.14 -15.93 4.72
C LEU A 195 -0.30 -15.15 3.49
N MET A 196 0.24 -13.95 3.26
CA MET A 196 -0.05 -13.17 2.05
C MET A 196 0.43 -13.88 0.79
N LEU A 197 1.61 -14.50 0.81
CA LEU A 197 2.12 -15.31 -0.30
C LEU A 197 1.20 -16.49 -0.60
N ARG A 198 0.79 -17.24 0.43
CA ARG A 198 -0.16 -18.36 0.25
C ARG A 198 -1.51 -17.91 -0.32
N LEU A 199 -2.07 -16.80 0.17
CA LEU A 199 -3.31 -16.24 -0.38
C LEU A 199 -3.17 -15.84 -1.86
N LYS A 200 -2.00 -15.32 -2.25
CA LYS A 200 -1.69 -15.04 -3.66
C LYS A 200 -1.62 -16.33 -4.49
N GLU A 201 -0.86 -17.31 -4.04
CA GLU A 201 -0.54 -18.51 -4.81
C GLU A 201 -1.69 -19.51 -4.86
N GLU A 202 -2.32 -19.78 -3.72
CA GLU A 202 -3.36 -20.81 -3.60
C GLU A 202 -4.76 -20.27 -3.94
N ASN A 203 -5.04 -18.99 -3.63
CA ASN A 203 -6.37 -18.40 -3.79
C ASN A 203 -6.45 -17.37 -4.93
N GLY A 204 -5.32 -17.04 -5.57
CA GLY A 204 -5.31 -16.09 -6.69
C GLY A 204 -5.66 -14.66 -6.29
N ILE A 205 -5.38 -14.25 -5.06
CA ILE A 205 -5.66 -12.92 -4.53
C ILE A 205 -4.46 -12.02 -4.78
N SER A 206 -4.66 -10.92 -5.51
CA SER A 206 -3.64 -9.88 -5.67
C SER A 206 -3.58 -8.97 -4.45
N PHE A 207 -2.41 -8.37 -4.21
CA PHE A 207 -2.21 -7.42 -3.14
C PHE A 207 -1.64 -6.09 -3.66
N LEU A 208 -2.19 -4.98 -3.16
CA LEU A 208 -1.53 -3.70 -3.13
C LEU A 208 -0.92 -3.55 -1.73
N TYR A 209 0.37 -3.82 -1.62
CA TYR A 209 1.09 -3.89 -0.34
C TYR A 209 1.82 -2.58 -0.07
N ILE A 210 1.31 -1.79 0.87
CA ILE A 210 1.89 -0.52 1.26
C ILE A 210 2.81 -0.73 2.46
N THR A 211 4.04 -0.24 2.36
CA THR A 211 5.05 -0.37 3.41
C THR A 211 6.07 0.76 3.36
N HIS A 212 6.72 1.04 4.48
CA HIS A 212 7.95 1.82 4.54
C HIS A 212 9.19 0.93 4.66
N ASP A 213 9.02 -0.40 4.83
CA ASP A 213 10.09 -1.38 4.99
C ASP A 213 10.41 -2.07 3.66
N LEU A 214 11.49 -1.62 3.02
CA LEU A 214 11.96 -2.17 1.75
C LEU A 214 12.35 -3.65 1.84
N SER A 215 12.78 -4.13 3.02
CA SER A 215 13.13 -5.53 3.22
C SER A 215 11.92 -6.44 3.05
N THR A 216 10.76 -6.05 3.58
CA THR A 216 9.52 -6.79 3.40
C THR A 216 8.98 -6.69 1.97
N ALA A 217 9.13 -5.52 1.33
CA ALA A 217 8.78 -5.34 -0.07
C ALA A 217 9.63 -6.22 -1.00
N TYR A 218 10.93 -6.37 -0.70
CA TYR A 218 11.83 -7.28 -1.41
C TYR A 218 11.43 -8.75 -1.24
N GLN A 219 11.03 -9.13 -0.01
CA GLN A 219 10.72 -10.51 0.33
C GLN A 219 9.49 -11.06 -0.39
N ILE A 220 8.42 -10.25 -0.54
CA ILE A 220 7.13 -10.74 -1.05
C ILE A 220 6.64 -10.03 -2.31
N GLY A 221 7.21 -8.87 -2.66
CA GLY A 221 6.75 -8.06 -3.78
C GLY A 221 7.18 -8.63 -5.13
N ASP A 222 6.24 -8.75 -6.07
CA ASP A 222 6.55 -9.04 -7.47
C ASP A 222 7.00 -7.76 -8.18
N GLN A 223 6.28 -6.66 -7.92
CA GLN A 223 6.60 -5.33 -8.43
C GLN A 223 6.64 -4.32 -7.29
N ILE A 224 7.40 -3.25 -7.46
CA ILE A 224 7.49 -2.16 -6.50
C ILE A 224 7.37 -0.80 -7.21
N TYR A 225 6.67 0.13 -6.57
CA TYR A 225 6.60 1.54 -6.90
C TYR A 225 7.15 2.32 -5.71
N ILE A 226 8.23 3.06 -5.93
CA ILE A 226 8.80 3.95 -4.90
C ILE A 226 8.23 5.34 -5.09
N LEU A 227 7.47 5.81 -4.10
CA LEU A 227 6.84 7.13 -4.11
C LEU A 227 7.68 8.16 -3.36
N TYR A 228 7.82 9.34 -3.93
CA TYR A 228 8.39 10.51 -3.29
C TYR A 228 7.48 11.73 -3.50
N GLN A 229 7.01 12.33 -2.41
CA GLN A 229 6.15 13.52 -2.43
C GLN A 229 5.01 13.46 -3.48
N GLY A 230 4.30 12.32 -3.55
CA GLY A 230 3.15 12.12 -4.43
C GLY A 230 3.47 11.71 -5.87
N SER A 231 4.73 11.58 -6.25
CA SER A 231 5.15 11.11 -7.58
C SER A 231 5.91 9.79 -7.49
N VAL A 232 5.92 9.03 -8.60
CA VAL A 232 6.72 7.80 -8.70
C VAL A 232 8.16 8.17 -9.07
N ALA A 233 9.10 7.89 -8.17
CA ALA A 233 10.52 8.09 -8.42
C ALA A 233 11.11 6.94 -9.27
N GLU A 234 10.74 5.70 -8.92
CA GLU A 234 11.24 4.49 -9.58
C GLU A 234 10.23 3.36 -9.44
N LYS A 235 10.08 2.52 -10.48
CA LYS A 235 9.21 1.35 -10.44
C LYS A 235 9.70 0.22 -11.31
N GLY A 236 9.38 -1.01 -10.92
CA GLY A 236 9.73 -2.22 -11.67
C GLY A 236 9.60 -3.49 -10.85
N LEU A 237 10.31 -4.55 -11.25
CA LEU A 237 10.43 -5.77 -10.46
C LEU A 237 11.10 -5.44 -9.11
N ALA A 238 10.52 -5.91 -8.00
CA ALA A 238 10.99 -5.56 -6.66
C ALA A 238 12.48 -5.92 -6.46
N THR A 239 12.90 -7.07 -6.94
CA THR A 239 14.31 -7.51 -6.90
C THR A 239 15.24 -6.58 -7.67
N LYS A 240 14.86 -6.18 -8.91
CA LYS A 240 15.68 -5.27 -9.73
C LYS A 240 15.85 -3.90 -9.08
N ILE A 241 14.76 -3.31 -8.58
CA ILE A 241 14.77 -1.98 -7.98
C ILE A 241 15.64 -1.95 -6.72
N ILE A 242 15.58 -2.99 -5.90
CA ILE A 242 16.32 -3.01 -4.63
C ILE A 242 17.79 -3.39 -4.84
N GLU A 243 18.09 -4.30 -5.77
CA GLU A 243 19.47 -4.70 -6.06
C GLU A 243 20.24 -3.70 -6.93
N ARG A 244 19.54 -2.94 -7.81
CA ARG A 244 20.16 -2.02 -8.76
C ARG A 244 19.35 -0.70 -8.86
N PRO A 245 19.23 0.05 -7.75
CA PRO A 245 18.50 1.31 -7.74
C PRO A 245 19.16 2.33 -8.67
N GLN A 246 18.36 3.09 -9.42
CA GLN A 246 18.83 4.12 -10.32
C GLN A 246 18.55 5.51 -9.78
N HIS A 247 17.36 5.74 -9.22
CA HIS A 247 16.99 7.05 -8.70
C HIS A 247 17.80 7.38 -7.43
N PRO A 248 18.40 8.58 -7.29
CA PRO A 248 19.19 8.95 -6.10
C PRO A 248 18.42 8.81 -4.77
N TYR A 249 17.12 9.09 -4.77
CA TYR A 249 16.26 8.86 -3.60
C TYR A 249 16.17 7.38 -3.23
N VAL A 250 16.06 6.50 -4.21
CA VAL A 250 15.94 5.05 -3.96
C VAL A 250 17.27 4.49 -3.45
N LYS A 251 18.41 4.96 -4.01
CA LYS A 251 19.74 4.66 -3.47
C LYS A 251 19.83 5.07 -2.00
N LEU A 252 19.41 6.30 -1.66
CA LEU A 252 19.42 6.81 -0.30
C LEU A 252 18.53 5.97 0.66
N LEU A 253 17.34 5.56 0.21
CA LEU A 253 16.44 4.72 1.00
C LEU A 253 17.06 3.35 1.31
N ILE A 254 17.69 2.71 0.32
CA ILE A 254 18.33 1.40 0.47
C ILE A 254 19.56 1.51 1.38
N ASP A 255 20.39 2.53 1.20
CA ASP A 255 21.56 2.80 2.03
C ASP A 255 21.19 3.10 3.48
N SER A 256 19.96 3.55 3.71
CA SER A 256 19.41 3.82 5.06
C SER A 256 18.96 2.55 5.79
N VAL A 257 18.88 1.40 5.12
CA VAL A 257 18.53 0.13 5.77
C VAL A 257 19.77 -0.39 6.53
N PRO A 258 19.69 -0.56 7.86
CA PRO A 258 20.84 -1.01 8.64
C PRO A 258 21.22 -2.46 8.25
N ILE A 259 22.49 -2.64 7.91
CA ILE A 259 23.06 -3.98 7.67
C ILE A 259 23.28 -4.62 9.05
N PRO A 260 22.85 -5.88 9.28
CA PRO A 260 23.00 -6.56 10.57
C PRO A 260 24.43 -7.07 10.78
N ASP A 261 25.43 -6.22 10.55
CA ASP A 261 26.84 -6.45 10.79
C ASP A 261 27.40 -5.34 11.71
N PRO A 262 27.76 -5.66 12.97
CA PRO A 262 28.28 -4.67 13.92
C PRO A 262 29.61 -4.02 13.50
N SER A 263 30.34 -4.63 12.54
CA SER A 263 31.59 -4.08 12.01
C SER A 263 31.34 -2.95 11.01
N ILE A 264 30.17 -2.89 10.41
CA ILE A 264 29.77 -1.86 9.44
C ILE A 264 29.14 -0.70 10.19
N LYS A 265 29.95 0.34 10.45
CA LYS A 265 29.43 1.58 11.04
C LYS A 265 28.83 2.47 9.95
N TRP A 266 27.76 3.18 10.28
CA TRP A 266 27.22 4.25 9.44
C TRP A 266 28.35 5.23 9.05
N LYS A 267 28.53 5.43 7.77
CA LYS A 267 29.53 6.35 7.23
C LYS A 267 28.76 7.56 6.67
N GLY A 268 28.92 8.69 7.33
CA GLY A 268 28.51 10.00 6.86
C GLY A 268 27.39 10.64 7.67
N GLU A 269 27.51 11.95 7.89
CA GLU A 269 26.40 12.81 8.28
C GLU A 269 25.57 13.08 7.02
N ILE A 270 24.30 12.65 7.04
CA ILE A 270 23.36 13.05 6.00
C ILE A 270 22.89 14.45 6.38
N GLU A 271 23.43 15.48 5.74
CA GLU A 271 22.89 16.84 5.84
C GLU A 271 21.51 16.84 5.19
N LEU A 272 20.49 16.77 6.03
CA LEU A 272 19.10 16.95 5.59
C LEU A 272 18.79 18.45 5.57
N PRO A 273 18.27 19.00 4.47
CA PRO A 273 17.72 20.36 4.47
C PRO A 273 16.64 20.48 5.55
N ALA A 274 16.48 21.67 6.14
CA ALA A 274 15.42 21.90 7.13
C ALA A 274 14.05 21.51 6.54
N GLU A 275 13.18 20.89 7.36
CA GLU A 275 11.85 20.45 6.91
C GLU A 275 11.03 21.59 6.28
N GLU A 276 11.22 22.84 6.74
CA GLU A 276 10.58 24.03 6.18
C GLU A 276 11.08 24.35 4.76
N GLU A 277 12.37 24.16 4.48
CA GLU A 277 12.92 24.34 3.13
C GLU A 277 12.40 23.25 2.17
N MET A 278 12.20 22.03 2.67
CA MET A 278 11.64 20.94 1.88
C MET A 278 10.15 21.14 1.55
N ARG A 279 9.37 21.77 2.46
CA ARG A 279 7.94 22.03 2.25
C ARG A 279 7.68 23.28 1.42
N ASN A 280 8.53 24.28 1.52
CA ASN A 280 8.37 25.58 0.87
C ASN A 280 9.06 25.67 -0.49
N SER A 281 9.78 24.63 -0.93
CA SER A 281 10.33 24.60 -2.28
C SER A 281 9.18 24.43 -3.29
N GLU A 282 8.59 25.54 -3.75
CA GLU A 282 7.76 25.61 -4.96
C GLU A 282 8.64 25.32 -6.21
N THR A 283 9.36 24.20 -6.18
CA THR A 283 10.16 23.81 -7.35
C THR A 283 9.21 23.30 -8.42
N LYS A 284 9.14 24.03 -9.51
CA LYS A 284 8.49 23.56 -10.75
C LYS A 284 9.22 22.33 -11.34
N GLY A 285 10.34 21.94 -10.76
CA GLY A 285 11.21 20.87 -11.19
C GLY A 285 11.14 19.61 -10.35
N CYS A 286 12.23 18.85 -10.36
CA CYS A 286 12.35 17.59 -9.62
C CYS A 286 12.15 17.79 -8.11
N ARG A 287 11.20 17.07 -7.53
CA ARG A 287 10.86 17.18 -6.10
C ARG A 287 11.99 16.76 -5.18
N PHE A 288 12.87 15.86 -5.65
CA PHE A 288 14.04 15.42 -4.88
C PHE A 288 15.23 16.37 -5.00
N TYR A 289 15.16 17.42 -5.84
CA TYR A 289 16.25 18.37 -6.07
C TYR A 289 16.95 18.88 -4.80
N PRO A 290 16.23 19.30 -3.72
CA PRO A 290 16.88 19.83 -2.52
C PRO A 290 17.81 18.83 -1.80
N ARG A 291 17.52 17.53 -1.94
CA ARG A 291 18.27 16.43 -1.28
C ARG A 291 19.18 15.66 -2.23
N CYS A 292 19.16 16.00 -3.52
CA CYS A 292 19.85 15.23 -4.56
C CYS A 292 21.34 15.63 -4.64
N ALA A 293 22.24 14.66 -4.44
CA ALA A 293 23.67 14.88 -4.53
C ALA A 293 24.17 15.01 -5.99
N VAL A 294 23.40 14.48 -6.95
CA VAL A 294 23.74 14.48 -8.40
C VAL A 294 22.85 15.40 -9.22
N ARG A 295 22.29 16.44 -8.59
CA ARG A 295 21.38 17.38 -9.25
C ARG A 295 22.05 18.18 -10.35
N VAL A 296 21.31 18.41 -11.43
CA VAL A 296 21.70 19.25 -12.56
C VAL A 296 20.72 20.42 -12.73
N ASP A 297 21.09 21.45 -13.51
CA ASP A 297 20.27 22.65 -13.70
C ASP A 297 18.87 22.34 -14.25
N GLN A 298 18.73 21.32 -15.08
CA GLN A 298 17.45 20.87 -15.62
C GLN A 298 16.48 20.45 -14.51
N CYS A 299 16.99 19.89 -13.41
CA CYS A 299 16.18 19.47 -12.26
C CYS A 299 15.48 20.63 -11.55
N LEU A 300 15.93 21.89 -11.70
CA LEU A 300 15.27 23.08 -11.15
C LEU A 300 14.00 23.47 -11.91
N SER A 301 14.00 23.23 -13.23
CA SER A 301 12.99 23.77 -14.14
C SER A 301 11.97 22.75 -14.64
N ALA A 302 12.31 21.46 -14.58
CA ALA A 302 11.46 20.40 -15.10
C ALA A 302 11.38 19.20 -14.16
N GLN A 303 10.19 18.60 -14.05
CA GLN A 303 9.99 17.30 -13.43
C GLN A 303 10.40 16.20 -14.43
N PRO A 304 11.28 15.26 -14.05
CA PRO A 304 11.64 14.17 -14.95
C PRO A 304 10.46 13.22 -15.17
N ASP A 305 10.27 12.80 -16.42
CA ASP A 305 9.31 11.76 -16.77
C ASP A 305 9.84 10.37 -16.38
N LEU A 306 8.90 9.43 -16.15
CA LEU A 306 9.26 8.02 -16.00
C LEU A 306 9.71 7.43 -17.32
N ILE A 307 11.01 7.17 -17.46
CA ILE A 307 11.62 6.57 -18.65
C ILE A 307 12.06 5.13 -18.38
N ASN A 308 12.02 4.29 -19.42
CA ASN A 308 12.50 2.91 -19.34
C ASN A 308 14.03 2.88 -19.31
N VAL A 309 14.59 2.28 -18.29
CA VAL A 309 16.04 1.99 -18.20
C VAL A 309 16.32 0.57 -18.70
N ASP A 310 15.41 -0.35 -18.40
CA ASP A 310 15.47 -1.76 -18.79
C ASP A 310 14.03 -2.32 -18.93
N SER A 311 13.88 -3.54 -19.40
CA SER A 311 12.62 -4.26 -19.38
C SER A 311 12.06 -4.33 -17.96
N ASN A 312 10.87 -3.79 -17.72
CA ASN A 312 10.22 -3.71 -16.41
C ASN A 312 10.99 -2.90 -15.34
N HIS A 313 11.69 -1.84 -15.75
CA HIS A 313 12.35 -0.91 -14.85
C HIS A 313 12.24 0.52 -15.41
N GLN A 314 11.54 1.39 -14.67
CA GLN A 314 11.31 2.79 -15.05
C GLN A 314 11.76 3.71 -13.92
N VAL A 315 12.37 4.84 -14.30
CA VAL A 315 12.98 5.81 -13.39
C VAL A 315 12.62 7.22 -13.81
N ALA A 316 12.29 8.07 -12.85
CA ALA A 316 12.04 9.50 -13.05
C ALA A 316 13.26 10.33 -12.64
N CYS A 317 14.32 10.30 -13.45
CA CYS A 317 15.56 11.04 -13.21
C CYS A 317 16.20 11.48 -14.53
N PHE A 318 16.83 12.66 -14.56
CA PHE A 318 17.60 13.13 -15.71
C PHE A 318 19.01 12.53 -15.73
N GLU A 319 19.59 12.23 -14.56
CA GLU A 319 20.90 11.62 -14.37
C GLU A 319 20.74 10.14 -14.01
N ILE A 320 20.65 9.30 -15.05
CA ILE A 320 20.58 7.85 -14.90
C ILE A 320 21.94 7.29 -15.29
N ASP A 321 22.49 6.40 -14.45
CA ASP A 321 23.69 5.65 -14.79
C ASP A 321 23.42 4.83 -16.06
N LYS A 322 24.13 5.16 -17.16
CA LYS A 322 24.05 4.48 -18.46
C LYS A 322 24.88 3.23 -18.47
#